data_e8ec39031ec4a189ed875e864fa3e3de
#
_entry.id   e8ec39031ec4a189ed875e864fa3e3de
#
_cell.length_a   1.000
_cell.length_b   1.000
_cell.length_c   1.000
_cell.angle_alpha   90.00
_cell.angle_beta   90.00
_cell.angle_gamma   90.00
#
_symmetry.space_group_name_H-M   'P 1'
#
loop_
_entity.id
_entity.type
_entity.pdbx_description
1 polymer ?
#
loop_
_entity_poly.entity_id
_entity_poly.type
_entity_poly.pdbx_seq_one_letter_code
_entity_poly.pdbx_strand_id
1 'polypeptide(L)'
;MTFAALYQQSLDDKTAFWGEQARRIYWHKQPDQILDESNLPFAKWFVGGETNLCYNMVDRHLEDRAEQDAFIWVSTEVNSEMTDNYPNIINAFKKLGDNVELYNDYAKSRITYQQLYKEVNYFADVLQRQGVGKGDRVVIYMPMILEAA
;
A
#
# COMPACT_ATOMS: atom_id res chain seq x y z
N MET A 1 24.11 0.28 12.91
CA MET A 1 24.11 1.76 12.73
C MET A 1 23.05 2.33 13.66
N THR A 2 23.32 3.40 14.42
CA THR A 2 22.32 4.06 15.29
C THR A 2 21.43 4.97 14.44
N PHE A 3 20.21 5.27 14.93
CA PHE A 3 19.31 6.21 14.26
C PHE A 3 19.95 7.58 14.03
N ALA A 4 20.67 8.10 15.05
CA ALA A 4 21.37 9.39 14.95
C ALA A 4 22.42 9.41 13.82
N ALA A 5 23.19 8.33 13.66
CA ALA A 5 24.18 8.23 12.59
C ALA A 5 23.52 8.14 11.20
N LEU A 6 22.43 7.41 11.09
CA LEU A 6 21.65 7.32 9.84
C LEU A 6 21.04 8.68 9.45
N TYR A 7 20.48 9.38 10.43
CA TYR A 7 19.92 10.71 10.25
C TYR A 7 21.00 11.71 9.81
N GLN A 8 22.16 11.73 10.49
CA GLN A 8 23.27 12.61 10.12
C GLN A 8 23.74 12.34 8.68
N GLN A 9 23.90 11.07 8.30
CA GLN A 9 24.25 10.69 6.92
C GLN A 9 23.25 11.23 5.89
N SER A 10 21.95 11.23 6.21
CA SER A 10 20.91 11.76 5.31
C SER A 10 20.98 13.27 5.12
N LEU A 11 21.62 14.00 6.04
CA LEU A 11 21.83 15.45 5.95
C LEU A 11 23.15 15.81 5.26
N ASP A 12 24.22 15.04 5.51
CA ASP A 12 25.58 15.34 5.02
C ASP A 12 25.69 15.16 3.51
N ASP A 13 25.10 14.09 2.95
CA ASP A 13 25.01 13.85 1.51
C ASP A 13 23.64 13.26 1.14
N LYS A 14 22.69 14.14 0.87
CA LYS A 14 21.34 13.76 0.48
C LYS A 14 21.31 12.88 -0.77
N THR A 15 22.11 13.25 -1.77
CA THR A 15 22.12 12.56 -3.06
C THR A 15 22.62 11.14 -2.93
N ALA A 16 23.73 10.92 -2.25
CA ALA A 16 24.26 9.58 -2.01
C ALA A 16 23.33 8.75 -1.13
N PHE A 17 22.85 9.34 -0.03
CA PHE A 17 21.94 8.66 0.90
C PHE A 17 20.66 8.18 0.21
N TRP A 18 19.93 9.08 -0.46
CA TRP A 18 18.68 8.74 -1.11
C TRP A 18 18.87 7.90 -2.35
N GLY A 19 20.00 8.03 -3.04
CA GLY A 19 20.39 7.13 -4.13
C GLY A 19 20.57 5.70 -3.64
N GLU A 20 21.18 5.50 -2.46
CA GLU A 20 21.27 4.16 -1.84
C GLU A 20 19.90 3.62 -1.42
N GLN A 21 19.04 4.45 -0.81
CA GLN A 21 17.68 4.02 -0.45
C GLN A 21 16.85 3.66 -1.68
N ALA A 22 17.01 4.39 -2.78
CA ALA A 22 16.30 4.14 -4.03
C ALA A 22 16.57 2.75 -4.64
N ARG A 23 17.70 2.11 -4.30
CA ARG A 23 18.01 0.73 -4.75
C ARG A 23 17.05 -0.32 -4.18
N ARG A 24 16.31 -0.01 -3.12
CA ARG A 24 15.31 -0.88 -2.52
C ARG A 24 13.99 -0.85 -3.28
N ILE A 25 13.81 0.13 -4.15
CA ILE A 25 12.63 0.35 -4.96
C ILE A 25 12.86 -0.31 -6.33
N TYR A 26 11.86 -1.00 -6.85
CA TYR A 26 11.86 -1.43 -8.23
C TYR A 26 11.50 -0.25 -9.12
N TRP A 27 12.33 0.03 -10.11
CA TRP A 27 12.13 1.07 -11.10
C TRP A 27 11.92 0.44 -12.47
N HIS A 28 10.88 0.82 -13.18
CA HIS A 28 10.71 0.51 -14.60
C HIS A 28 11.77 1.25 -15.43
N LYS A 29 12.06 2.49 -15.04
CA LYS A 29 13.17 3.29 -15.54
C LYS A 29 13.90 3.90 -14.35
N GLN A 30 15.21 3.67 -14.26
CA GLN A 30 16.05 4.27 -13.23
C GLN A 30 16.05 5.80 -13.37
N PRO A 31 16.08 6.55 -12.26
CA PRO A 31 16.20 7.98 -12.30
C PRO A 31 17.55 8.42 -12.93
N ASP A 32 17.50 9.43 -13.77
CA ASP A 32 18.68 10.04 -14.37
C ASP A 32 19.45 10.88 -13.34
N GLN A 33 18.75 11.46 -12.36
CA GLN A 33 19.28 12.28 -11.29
C GLN A 33 18.47 12.07 -10.00
N ILE A 34 19.17 11.91 -8.87
CA ILE A 34 18.51 11.64 -7.57
C ILE A 34 17.85 12.90 -7.02
N LEU A 35 18.54 14.05 -7.08
CA LEU A 35 18.05 15.32 -6.55
C LEU A 35 18.45 16.45 -7.50
N ASP A 36 17.46 17.25 -7.91
CA ASP A 36 17.65 18.49 -8.67
C ASP A 36 17.20 19.68 -7.82
N GLU A 37 18.14 20.51 -7.40
CA GLU A 37 17.95 21.73 -6.62
C GLU A 37 18.17 23.00 -7.47
N SER A 38 18.14 22.91 -8.79
CA SER A 38 18.37 24.03 -9.69
C SER A 38 17.33 25.15 -9.59
N ASN A 39 16.14 24.86 -9.05
CA ASN A 39 15.04 25.82 -8.88
C ASN A 39 14.46 25.81 -7.46
N LEU A 40 15.30 26.08 -6.46
CA LEU A 40 14.84 26.17 -5.07
C LEU A 40 13.79 27.28 -4.88
N PRO A 41 12.79 27.10 -4.03
CA PRO A 41 12.61 25.98 -3.08
C PRO A 41 11.93 24.72 -3.69
N PHE A 42 11.71 24.67 -4.99
CA PHE A 42 11.02 23.58 -5.68
C PHE A 42 12.00 22.50 -6.15
N ALA A 43 12.58 21.77 -5.19
CA ALA A 43 13.44 20.62 -5.48
C ALA A 43 12.65 19.49 -6.16
N LYS A 44 13.30 18.76 -7.06
CA LYS A 44 12.75 17.56 -7.69
C LYS A 44 13.58 16.34 -7.29
N TRP A 45 12.89 15.27 -6.94
CA TRP A 45 13.52 14.02 -6.57
C TRP A 45 13.34 12.97 -7.65
N PHE A 46 14.36 12.13 -7.83
CA PHE A 46 14.36 10.99 -8.75
C PHE A 46 13.93 11.35 -10.16
N VAL A 47 14.53 12.41 -10.68
CA VAL A 47 14.19 12.98 -12.00
C VAL A 47 14.36 11.95 -13.10
N GLY A 48 13.35 11.83 -13.96
CA GLY A 48 13.32 10.87 -15.06
C GLY A 48 13.08 9.42 -14.66
N GLY A 49 12.98 9.12 -13.35
CA GLY A 49 12.64 7.78 -12.85
C GLY A 49 11.17 7.44 -13.06
N GLU A 50 10.90 6.17 -13.37
CA GLU A 50 9.55 5.65 -13.52
C GLU A 50 9.37 4.41 -12.63
N THR A 51 8.40 4.44 -11.74
CA THR A 51 8.07 3.32 -10.87
C THR A 51 6.57 3.21 -10.67
N ASN A 52 6.13 2.05 -10.21
CA ASN A 52 4.74 1.80 -9.81
C ASN A 52 4.74 1.44 -8.32
N LEU A 53 3.99 2.20 -7.53
CA LEU A 53 3.91 2.00 -6.09
C LEU A 53 3.24 0.67 -5.76
N CYS A 54 2.12 0.35 -6.43
CA CYS A 54 1.40 -0.90 -6.24
C CYS A 54 2.30 -2.11 -6.55
N TYR A 55 3.02 -2.08 -7.68
CA TYR A 55 3.98 -3.12 -8.01
C TYR A 55 5.01 -3.33 -6.88
N ASN A 56 5.54 -2.25 -6.34
CA ASN A 56 6.54 -2.34 -5.26
C ASN A 56 5.95 -2.86 -3.94
N MET A 57 4.69 -2.60 -3.67
CA MET A 57 4.05 -2.99 -2.41
C MET A 57 3.37 -4.36 -2.47
N VAL A 58 2.93 -4.79 -3.64
CA VAL A 58 2.10 -6.00 -3.82
C VAL A 58 2.76 -6.99 -4.79
N ASP A 59 2.84 -6.63 -6.08
CA ASP A 59 3.14 -7.57 -7.15
C ASP A 59 4.49 -8.28 -6.98
N ARG A 60 5.54 -7.52 -6.66
CA ARG A 60 6.91 -8.06 -6.48
C ARG A 60 7.05 -9.07 -5.35
N HIS A 61 6.06 -9.17 -4.48
CA HIS A 61 6.05 -10.09 -3.33
C HIS A 61 5.29 -11.38 -3.61
N LEU A 62 4.64 -11.51 -4.78
CA LEU A 62 3.81 -12.69 -5.08
C LEU A 62 4.64 -13.97 -5.27
N GLU A 63 5.86 -13.87 -5.80
CA GLU A 63 6.70 -15.03 -6.02
C GLU A 63 7.05 -15.75 -4.70
N ASP A 64 7.40 -14.95 -3.65
CA ASP A 64 7.90 -15.51 -2.39
C ASP A 64 6.88 -15.51 -1.26
N ARG A 65 5.84 -14.65 -1.33
CA ARG A 65 4.96 -14.31 -0.20
C ARG A 65 3.48 -14.31 -0.55
N ALA A 66 3.04 -14.98 -1.61
CA ALA A 66 1.66 -14.96 -2.07
C ALA A 66 0.65 -15.26 -0.94
N GLU A 67 0.94 -16.27 -0.12
CA GLU A 67 0.07 -16.72 0.97
C GLU A 67 0.36 -16.03 2.33
N GLN A 68 1.33 -15.12 2.38
CA GLN A 68 1.58 -14.33 3.59
C GLN A 68 0.52 -13.24 3.74
N ASP A 69 0.12 -12.95 4.99
CA ASP A 69 -0.74 -11.81 5.28
C ASP A 69 -0.09 -10.50 4.82
N ALA A 70 -0.75 -9.78 3.93
CA ALA A 70 -0.38 -8.43 3.52
C ALA A 70 -0.94 -7.40 4.52
N PHE A 71 -2.20 -7.59 4.93
CA PHE A 71 -2.85 -6.78 5.96
C PHE A 71 -3.56 -7.66 6.98
N ILE A 72 -3.56 -7.16 8.21
CA ILE A 72 -4.36 -7.66 9.32
C ILE A 72 -5.16 -6.48 9.84
N TRP A 73 -6.46 -6.49 9.62
CA TRP A 73 -7.35 -5.48 10.16
C TRP A 73 -8.07 -6.01 11.40
N VAL A 74 -8.14 -5.17 12.43
CA VAL A 74 -8.80 -5.49 13.69
C VAL A 74 -9.81 -4.39 13.97
N SER A 75 -11.10 -4.74 14.05
CA SER A 75 -12.14 -3.82 14.49
C SER A 75 -12.08 -3.66 16.02
N THR A 76 -12.21 -2.44 16.48
CA THR A 76 -12.38 -2.12 17.89
C THR A 76 -13.84 -2.06 18.31
N GLU A 77 -14.77 -2.13 17.36
CA GLU A 77 -16.20 -1.91 17.58
C GLU A 77 -17.04 -3.18 17.52
N VAL A 78 -16.46 -4.31 17.08
CA VAL A 78 -17.23 -5.54 16.89
C VAL A 78 -17.22 -6.34 18.17
N ASN A 79 -18.34 -6.33 18.88
CA ASN A 79 -18.69 -7.31 19.88
C ASN A 79 -19.64 -8.37 19.28
N SER A 80 -19.94 -9.44 20.02
CA SER A 80 -20.85 -10.50 19.58
C SER A 80 -22.24 -10.01 19.17
N GLU A 81 -22.72 -8.92 19.78
CA GLU A 81 -24.02 -8.31 19.45
C GLU A 81 -24.04 -7.64 18.06
N MET A 82 -22.90 -7.09 17.59
CA MET A 82 -22.83 -6.50 16.26
C MET A 82 -22.81 -7.56 15.15
N THR A 83 -22.23 -8.74 15.41
CA THR A 83 -22.23 -9.83 14.43
C THR A 83 -23.64 -10.33 14.13
N ASP A 84 -24.52 -10.34 15.15
CA ASP A 84 -25.90 -10.75 15.01
C ASP A 84 -26.78 -9.67 14.34
N ASN A 85 -26.47 -8.39 14.58
CA ASN A 85 -27.24 -7.27 14.07
C ASN A 85 -26.84 -6.81 12.65
N TYR A 86 -25.62 -7.15 12.19
CA TYR A 86 -25.11 -6.73 10.89
C TYR A 86 -24.56 -7.89 10.05
N PRO A 87 -25.40 -8.90 9.71
CA PRO A 87 -24.98 -10.06 8.92
C PRO A 87 -24.42 -9.69 7.53
N ASN A 88 -24.78 -8.53 7.00
CA ASN A 88 -24.31 -8.05 5.70
C ASN A 88 -22.82 -7.66 5.73
N ILE A 89 -22.31 -7.13 6.85
CA ILE A 89 -20.90 -6.82 7.05
C ILE A 89 -20.09 -8.11 7.05
N ILE A 90 -20.52 -9.11 7.80
CA ILE A 90 -19.88 -10.44 7.84
C ILE A 90 -19.90 -11.12 6.47
N ASN A 91 -21.01 -11.00 5.73
CA ASN A 91 -21.10 -11.56 4.39
C ASN A 91 -20.23 -10.82 3.37
N ALA A 92 -20.00 -9.52 3.54
CA ALA A 92 -19.02 -8.77 2.74
C ALA A 92 -17.59 -9.27 3.03
N PHE A 93 -17.24 -9.45 4.29
CA PHE A 93 -15.93 -10.02 4.67
C PHE A 93 -15.75 -11.48 4.21
N LYS A 94 -16.78 -12.31 4.26
CA LYS A 94 -16.75 -13.67 3.73
C LYS A 94 -16.55 -13.73 2.21
N LYS A 95 -16.93 -12.70 1.47
CA LYS A 95 -16.69 -12.60 0.02
C LYS A 95 -15.24 -12.27 -0.32
N LEU A 96 -14.49 -11.67 0.61
CA LEU A 96 -13.07 -11.37 0.46
C LEU A 96 -12.16 -12.59 0.68
N GLY A 97 -12.72 -13.76 1.03
CA GLY A 97 -12.02 -15.02 1.17
C GLY A 97 -12.33 -15.73 2.50
N ASP A 98 -12.05 -17.03 2.55
CA ASP A 98 -12.36 -17.91 3.70
C ASP A 98 -11.56 -17.61 4.99
N ASN A 99 -10.83 -16.49 5.05
CA ASN A 99 -9.89 -16.15 6.13
C ASN A 99 -10.44 -15.12 7.14
N VAL A 100 -11.75 -15.02 7.30
CA VAL A 100 -12.35 -14.23 8.39
C VAL A 100 -12.41 -15.09 9.64
N GLU A 101 -11.45 -14.94 10.53
CA GLU A 101 -11.49 -15.52 11.87
C GLU A 101 -12.02 -14.52 12.88
N LEU A 102 -13.10 -14.86 13.55
CA LEU A 102 -13.56 -14.17 14.76
C LEU A 102 -12.68 -14.64 15.93
N TYR A 103 -11.84 -13.77 16.45
CA TYR A 103 -10.96 -14.07 17.57
C TYR A 103 -11.39 -13.25 18.79
N ASN A 104 -11.79 -13.91 19.86
CA ASN A 104 -12.03 -13.32 21.20
C ASN A 104 -12.78 -11.97 21.17
N ASP A 105 -14.03 -11.95 20.72
CA ASP A 105 -14.91 -10.76 20.67
C ASP A 105 -14.50 -9.63 19.70
N TYR A 106 -13.40 -9.79 18.96
CA TYR A 106 -12.97 -8.82 17.92
C TYR A 106 -13.04 -9.46 16.55
N ALA A 107 -13.65 -8.77 15.60
CA ALA A 107 -13.54 -9.17 14.21
C ALA A 107 -12.11 -8.86 13.73
N LYS A 108 -11.45 -9.89 13.22
CA LYS A 108 -10.12 -9.79 12.63
C LYS A 108 -10.21 -10.28 11.21
N SER A 109 -9.90 -9.40 10.28
CA SER A 109 -9.85 -9.72 8.87
C SER A 109 -8.41 -9.76 8.40
N ARG A 110 -8.06 -10.76 7.60
CA ARG A 110 -6.74 -10.91 7.01
C ARG A 110 -6.88 -10.97 5.50
N ILE A 111 -5.95 -10.37 4.81
CA ILE A 111 -5.84 -10.48 3.36
C ILE A 111 -4.40 -10.84 3.00
N THR A 112 -4.20 -11.89 2.22
CA THR A 112 -2.89 -12.29 1.73
C THR A 112 -2.45 -11.40 0.57
N TYR A 113 -1.14 -11.41 0.24
CA TYR A 113 -0.63 -10.70 -0.95
C TYR A 113 -1.33 -11.15 -2.23
N GLN A 114 -1.61 -12.44 -2.37
CA GLN A 114 -2.32 -12.98 -3.54
C GLN A 114 -3.76 -12.47 -3.63
N GLN A 115 -4.46 -12.39 -2.52
CA GLN A 115 -5.82 -11.86 -2.45
C GLN A 115 -5.82 -10.36 -2.74
N LEU A 116 -4.93 -9.60 -2.07
CA LEU A 116 -4.77 -8.16 -2.28
C LEU A 116 -4.47 -7.83 -3.75
N TYR A 117 -3.58 -8.58 -4.39
CA TYR A 117 -3.28 -8.43 -5.81
C TYR A 117 -4.53 -8.55 -6.69
N LYS A 118 -5.38 -9.55 -6.43
CA LYS A 118 -6.62 -9.74 -7.19
C LYS A 118 -7.58 -8.56 -7.01
N GLU A 119 -7.79 -8.12 -5.76
CA GLU A 119 -8.69 -7.01 -5.44
C GLU A 119 -8.23 -5.70 -6.04
N VAL A 120 -6.93 -5.39 -5.93
CA VAL A 120 -6.35 -4.17 -6.51
C VAL A 120 -6.51 -4.14 -8.03
N ASN A 121 -6.25 -5.25 -8.73
CA ASN A 121 -6.43 -5.33 -10.18
C ASN A 121 -7.90 -5.22 -10.58
N TYR A 122 -8.79 -5.88 -9.85
CA TYR A 122 -10.23 -5.75 -10.07
C TYR A 122 -10.71 -4.30 -9.92
N PHE A 123 -10.28 -3.63 -8.84
CA PHE A 123 -10.68 -2.24 -8.59
C PHE A 123 -10.07 -1.28 -9.63
N ALA A 124 -8.83 -1.51 -10.06
CA ALA A 124 -8.21 -0.74 -11.14
C ALA A 124 -8.99 -0.85 -12.46
N ASP A 125 -9.47 -2.05 -12.83
CA ASP A 125 -10.33 -2.25 -13.99
C ASP A 125 -11.66 -1.49 -13.87
N VAL A 126 -12.27 -1.51 -12.67
CA VAL A 126 -13.49 -0.73 -12.40
C VAL A 126 -13.24 0.76 -12.60
N LEU A 127 -12.15 1.32 -12.06
CA LEU A 127 -11.80 2.73 -12.23
C LEU A 127 -11.59 3.10 -13.71
N GLN A 128 -10.87 2.26 -14.45
CA GLN A 128 -10.66 2.48 -15.89
C GLN A 128 -11.97 2.48 -16.68
N ARG A 129 -12.88 1.56 -16.38
CA ARG A 129 -14.22 1.52 -17.02
C ARG A 129 -15.07 2.75 -16.69
N GLN A 130 -14.83 3.40 -15.54
CA GLN A 130 -15.47 4.66 -15.18
C GLN A 130 -14.77 5.87 -15.82
N GLY A 131 -13.74 5.66 -16.64
CA GLY A 131 -13.02 6.71 -17.36
C GLY A 131 -11.89 7.36 -16.56
N VAL A 132 -11.53 6.83 -15.39
CA VAL A 132 -10.40 7.34 -14.62
C VAL A 132 -9.09 7.02 -15.34
N GLY A 133 -8.27 8.03 -15.57
CA GLY A 133 -7.02 7.94 -16.31
C GLY A 133 -5.88 8.74 -15.68
N LYS A 134 -4.77 8.78 -16.40
CA LYS A 134 -3.56 9.48 -15.93
C LYS A 134 -3.84 10.97 -15.71
N GLY A 135 -3.58 11.44 -14.50
CA GLY A 135 -3.78 12.84 -14.10
C GLY A 135 -5.08 13.09 -13.36
N ASP A 136 -6.00 12.13 -13.33
CA ASP A 136 -7.22 12.24 -12.54
C ASP A 136 -6.93 12.12 -11.05
N ARG A 137 -7.84 12.66 -10.26
CA ARG A 137 -7.77 12.62 -8.80
C ARG A 137 -8.94 11.82 -8.28
N VAL A 138 -8.65 10.78 -7.53
CA VAL A 138 -9.64 9.93 -6.84
C VAL A 138 -9.61 10.28 -5.36
N VAL A 139 -10.78 10.53 -4.77
CA VAL A 139 -10.94 10.79 -3.33
C VAL A 139 -11.44 9.52 -2.67
N ILE A 140 -10.73 9.07 -1.65
CA ILE A 140 -11.17 7.97 -0.78
C ILE A 140 -11.93 8.59 0.39
N TYR A 141 -13.22 8.26 0.52
CA TYR A 141 -14.06 8.69 1.63
C TYR A 141 -14.65 7.46 2.32
N MET A 142 -13.83 6.83 3.15
CA MET A 142 -14.11 5.58 3.86
C MET A 142 -13.55 5.64 5.28
N PRO A 143 -14.14 4.90 6.24
CA PRO A 143 -13.50 4.66 7.53
C PRO A 143 -12.25 3.78 7.35
N MET A 144 -11.52 3.53 8.44
CA MET A 144 -10.34 2.65 8.44
C MET A 144 -10.75 1.18 8.33
N ILE A 145 -11.00 0.75 7.12
CA ILE A 145 -11.35 -0.63 6.74
C ILE A 145 -10.34 -1.15 5.70
N LEU A 146 -10.34 -2.45 5.43
CA LEU A 146 -9.39 -3.06 4.48
C LEU A 146 -9.49 -2.45 3.08
N GLU A 147 -10.70 -2.13 2.64
CA GLU A 147 -10.99 -1.57 1.31
C GLU A 147 -10.47 -0.14 1.14
N ALA A 148 -10.08 0.53 2.22
CA ALA A 148 -9.49 1.88 2.19
C ALA A 148 -7.96 1.86 2.02
N ALA A 149 -7.33 0.70 2.17
CA ALA A 149 -5.89 0.52 2.06
C ALA A 149 -5.48 0.17 0.63
#